data_cd68fb09cfc6b885604fe3ae3326e846
#
_entry.id   cd68fb09cfc6b885604fe3ae3326e846
#
_cell.length_a   1.000
_cell.length_b   1.000
_cell.length_c   1.000
_cell.angle_alpha   90.00
_cell.angle_beta   90.00
_cell.angle_gamma   90.00
#
_symmetry.space_group_name_H-M   'P 1'
#
loop_
_entity.id
_entity.type
_entity.pdbx_description
1 polymer ?
#
loop_
_entity_poly.entity_id
_entity_poly.type
_entity_poly.pdbx_seq_one_letter_code
_entity_poly.pdbx_strand_id
1 'polypeptide(L)'
;MMRWLTLAGLALGLIVLVGCREVRVKTLAVGTTTVMGGNQIVVVRDATDLTKLGIHAYIHFKVEFGVVLLMGPHDRTGYKQIVESIGVDPDRVRVVAFEQEPANAGEPSAQYRTYTLWIVSNRVYRRGVRVEVVTPSDEPIATTYLP
;
A
#
# COMPACT_ATOMS: atom_id res chain seq x y z
N MET A 1 19.97 -68.85 17.47
CA MET A 1 20.34 -67.63 16.74
C MET A 1 19.08 -66.91 16.36
N MET A 2 18.69 -65.90 17.11
CA MET A 2 17.52 -65.03 16.83
C MET A 2 17.97 -63.75 16.16
N ARG A 3 17.56 -63.52 14.87
CA ARG A 3 17.80 -62.32 14.14
C ARG A 3 16.63 -61.34 14.40
N TRP A 4 16.93 -60.25 15.09
CA TRP A 4 16.00 -59.14 15.27
C TRP A 4 16.01 -58.27 14.03
N LEU A 5 14.90 -58.24 13.30
CA LEU A 5 14.63 -57.27 12.22
C LEU A 5 14.04 -56.01 12.85
N THR A 6 14.82 -54.95 12.94
CA THR A 6 14.35 -53.62 13.30
C THR A 6 13.71 -52.98 12.06
N LEU A 7 12.40 -52.83 12.08
CA LEU A 7 11.65 -52.01 11.14
C LEU A 7 11.85 -50.55 11.52
N ALA A 8 12.66 -49.85 10.70
CA ALA A 8 12.74 -48.38 10.75
C ALA A 8 11.54 -47.80 10.03
N GLY A 9 10.58 -47.30 10.81
CA GLY A 9 9.45 -46.53 10.29
C GLY A 9 9.89 -45.19 9.77
N LEU A 10 9.83 -44.98 8.46
CA LEU A 10 10.02 -43.68 7.81
C LEU A 10 8.76 -42.85 8.06
N ALA A 11 8.79 -41.96 9.06
CA ALA A 11 7.79 -40.92 9.20
C ALA A 11 8.00 -39.86 8.11
N LEU A 12 7.22 -39.98 7.03
CA LEU A 12 7.14 -38.92 6.02
C LEU A 12 6.42 -37.71 6.65
N GLY A 13 7.17 -36.74 7.14
CA GLY A 13 6.66 -35.48 7.59
C GLY A 13 6.09 -34.71 6.40
N LEU A 14 4.77 -34.63 6.31
CA LEU A 14 4.06 -33.82 5.35
C LEU A 14 4.31 -32.34 5.73
N ILE A 15 5.33 -31.71 5.13
CA ILE A 15 5.53 -30.27 5.24
C ILE A 15 4.42 -29.62 4.41
N VAL A 16 3.33 -29.23 5.07
CA VAL A 16 2.33 -28.35 4.49
C VAL A 16 2.97 -26.98 4.37
N LEU A 17 3.52 -26.69 3.21
CA LEU A 17 3.90 -25.34 2.81
C LEU A 17 2.59 -24.55 2.68
N VAL A 18 2.15 -23.92 3.77
CA VAL A 18 1.16 -22.86 3.72
C VAL A 18 1.85 -21.70 3.00
N GLY A 19 1.68 -21.65 1.68
CA GLY A 19 2.16 -20.54 0.88
C GLY A 19 1.49 -19.28 1.36
N CYS A 20 2.22 -18.42 2.07
CA CYS A 20 1.84 -17.04 2.28
C CYS A 20 1.67 -16.42 0.89
N ARG A 21 0.43 -16.25 0.44
CA ARG A 21 0.13 -15.50 -0.79
C ARG A 21 0.52 -14.06 -0.50
N GLU A 22 1.69 -13.70 -0.97
CA GLU A 22 2.18 -12.33 -0.94
C GLU A 22 1.17 -11.45 -1.69
N VAL A 23 0.53 -10.52 -0.97
CA VAL A 23 -0.32 -9.51 -1.58
C VAL A 23 0.59 -8.60 -2.39
N ARG A 24 0.60 -8.77 -3.70
CA ARG A 24 1.41 -7.92 -4.58
C ARG A 24 0.76 -6.56 -4.69
N VAL A 25 1.35 -5.59 -4.04
CA VAL A 25 1.04 -4.18 -4.19
C VAL A 25 2.02 -3.60 -5.20
N LYS A 26 1.49 -3.01 -6.27
CA LYS A 26 2.31 -2.39 -7.33
C LYS A 26 2.05 -0.89 -7.36
N THR A 27 3.10 -0.08 -7.29
CA THR A 27 2.99 1.36 -7.54
C THR A 27 2.66 1.59 -9.02
N LEU A 28 1.54 2.26 -9.27
CA LEU A 28 1.08 2.61 -10.61
C LEU A 28 1.47 4.04 -11.01
N ALA A 29 1.31 4.99 -10.09
CA ALA A 29 1.60 6.39 -10.35
C ALA A 29 2.02 7.13 -9.08
N VAL A 30 2.84 8.15 -9.27
CA VAL A 30 3.24 9.13 -8.25
C VAL A 30 3.09 10.51 -8.86
N GLY A 31 2.60 11.48 -8.11
CA GLY A 31 2.42 12.83 -8.63
C GLY A 31 1.84 13.81 -7.63
N THR A 32 1.19 14.82 -8.16
CA THR A 32 0.53 15.86 -7.37
C THR A 32 -0.91 16.05 -7.82
N THR A 33 -1.76 16.52 -6.91
CA THR A 33 -3.15 16.89 -7.19
C THR A 33 -3.49 18.20 -6.51
N THR A 34 -4.31 19.02 -7.16
CA THR A 34 -4.84 20.27 -6.61
C THR A 34 -6.13 20.07 -5.80
N VAL A 35 -6.63 18.84 -5.71
CA VAL A 35 -7.81 18.52 -4.89
C VAL A 35 -7.44 18.68 -3.42
N MET A 36 -8.17 19.57 -2.75
CA MET A 36 -7.89 19.98 -1.38
C MET A 36 -8.17 18.88 -0.35
N GLY A 37 -7.50 18.99 0.80
CA GLY A 37 -7.65 18.08 1.94
C GLY A 37 -6.33 17.89 2.68
N GLY A 38 -6.38 17.20 3.82
CA GLY A 38 -5.18 16.81 4.59
C GLY A 38 -4.60 15.47 4.14
N ASN A 39 -3.76 14.91 4.99
CA ASN A 39 -3.23 13.56 4.81
C ASN A 39 -4.37 12.56 4.89
N GLN A 40 -4.46 11.69 3.88
CA GLN A 40 -5.49 10.66 3.85
C GLN A 40 -5.07 9.47 2.98
N ILE A 41 -5.68 8.32 3.23
CA ILE A 41 -5.59 7.16 2.38
C ILE A 41 -6.99 6.81 1.87
N VAL A 42 -7.11 6.59 0.57
CA VAL A 42 -8.39 6.40 -0.13
C VAL A 42 -8.36 5.12 -0.94
N VAL A 43 -9.39 4.32 -0.82
CA VAL A 43 -9.61 3.17 -1.72
C VAL A 43 -10.40 3.64 -2.94
N VAL A 44 -9.86 3.37 -4.11
CA VAL A 44 -10.41 3.76 -5.42
C VAL A 44 -10.97 2.52 -6.11
N ARG A 45 -12.25 2.53 -6.45
CA ARG A 45 -12.95 1.38 -7.03
C ARG A 45 -13.44 1.57 -8.45
N ASP A 46 -13.46 2.80 -8.91
CA ASP A 46 -13.88 3.15 -10.25
C ASP A 46 -13.15 4.42 -10.77
N ALA A 47 -13.36 4.73 -12.03
CA ALA A 47 -12.76 5.89 -12.67
C ALA A 47 -13.28 7.21 -12.08
N THR A 48 -14.50 7.24 -11.53
CA THR A 48 -15.07 8.42 -10.91
C THR A 48 -14.31 8.81 -9.64
N ASP A 49 -13.90 7.82 -8.85
CA ASP A 49 -13.08 8.04 -7.65
C ASP A 49 -11.74 8.67 -8.01
N LEU A 50 -11.06 8.20 -9.06
CA LEU A 50 -9.82 8.82 -9.56
C LEU A 50 -10.03 10.27 -10.00
N THR A 51 -11.11 10.53 -10.74
CA THR A 51 -11.46 11.87 -11.21
C THR A 51 -11.70 12.82 -10.04
N LYS A 52 -12.40 12.40 -8.98
CA LYS A 52 -12.61 13.19 -7.76
C LYS A 52 -11.30 13.55 -7.05
N LEU A 53 -10.27 12.73 -7.19
CA LEU A 53 -8.94 12.99 -6.64
C LEU A 53 -8.03 13.77 -7.60
N GLY A 54 -8.50 14.10 -8.80
CA GLY A 54 -7.70 14.78 -9.83
C GLY A 54 -6.55 13.92 -10.35
N ILE A 55 -6.70 12.59 -10.31
CA ILE A 55 -5.66 11.63 -10.72
C ILE A 55 -6.04 11.03 -12.06
N HIS A 56 -5.12 11.12 -13.01
CA HIS A 56 -5.27 10.52 -14.34
C HIS A 56 -4.42 9.26 -14.42
N ALA A 57 -5.05 8.12 -14.24
CA ALA A 57 -4.42 6.81 -14.33
C ALA A 57 -5.42 5.77 -14.84
N TYR A 58 -4.92 4.70 -15.45
CA TYR A 58 -5.76 3.59 -15.89
C TYR A 58 -5.63 2.40 -14.94
N ILE A 59 -6.76 1.97 -14.39
CA ILE A 59 -6.88 0.78 -13.55
C ILE A 59 -7.92 -0.15 -14.18
N HIS A 60 -7.60 -1.43 -14.25
CA HIS A 60 -8.54 -2.44 -14.71
C HIS A 60 -9.45 -2.89 -13.56
N PHE A 61 -10.45 -2.07 -13.22
CA PHE A 61 -11.31 -2.24 -12.04
C PHE A 61 -12.09 -3.56 -11.96
N LYS A 62 -12.14 -4.35 -13.03
CA LYS A 62 -12.73 -5.70 -12.99
C LYS A 62 -11.87 -6.69 -12.19
N VAL A 63 -10.56 -6.48 -12.13
CA VAL A 63 -9.59 -7.39 -11.51
C VAL A 63 -8.71 -6.73 -10.45
N GLU A 64 -8.72 -5.39 -10.38
CA GLU A 64 -7.88 -4.59 -9.50
C GLU A 64 -8.68 -3.44 -8.87
N PHE A 65 -8.18 -2.90 -7.77
CA PHE A 65 -8.62 -1.63 -7.22
C PHE A 65 -7.38 -0.78 -6.88
N GLY A 66 -7.59 0.51 -6.68
CA GLY A 66 -6.54 1.44 -6.30
C GLY A 66 -6.53 1.76 -4.82
N VAL A 67 -5.36 2.05 -4.29
CA VAL A 67 -5.17 2.66 -2.97
C VAL A 67 -4.29 3.89 -3.16
N VAL A 68 -4.77 5.05 -2.72
CA VAL A 68 -4.08 6.33 -2.89
C VAL A 68 -3.72 6.90 -1.53
N LEU A 69 -2.44 7.16 -1.32
CA LEU A 69 -1.96 7.98 -0.22
C LEU A 69 -1.83 9.43 -0.70
N LEU A 70 -2.49 10.33 -0.02
CA LEU A 70 -2.43 11.78 -0.26
C LEU A 70 -1.80 12.46 0.94
N MET A 71 -0.82 13.33 0.71
CA MET A 71 -0.12 14.08 1.76
C MET A 71 -0.06 15.56 1.40
N GLY A 72 -0.23 16.41 2.40
CA GLY A 72 -0.25 17.86 2.26
C GLY A 72 -1.34 18.50 3.10
N PRO A 73 -1.76 19.75 2.81
CA PRO A 73 -1.44 20.54 1.63
C PRO A 73 -0.05 21.21 1.68
N HIS A 74 0.50 21.51 0.51
CA HIS A 74 1.73 22.28 0.32
C HIS A 74 1.46 23.53 -0.51
N ASP A 75 2.14 24.61 -0.22
CA ASP A 75 2.12 25.90 -0.95
C ASP A 75 3.46 26.25 -1.60
N ARG A 76 4.39 25.28 -1.59
CA ARG A 76 5.71 25.38 -2.22
C ARG A 76 6.02 24.11 -3.01
N THR A 77 6.69 24.26 -4.14
CA THR A 77 7.07 23.16 -5.01
C THR A 77 8.17 22.27 -4.41
N GLY A 78 8.28 21.03 -4.89
CA GLY A 78 9.43 20.16 -4.64
C GLY A 78 9.23 19.10 -3.55
N TYR A 79 8.06 19.03 -2.90
CA TYR A 79 7.73 17.93 -1.99
C TYR A 79 7.56 16.61 -2.77
N LYS A 80 8.11 15.53 -2.22
CA LYS A 80 8.02 14.18 -2.82
C LYS A 80 7.64 13.17 -1.76
N GLN A 81 6.65 12.34 -2.04
CA GLN A 81 6.39 11.17 -1.22
C GLN A 81 7.46 10.11 -1.43
N ILE A 82 7.98 9.58 -0.33
CA ILE A 82 8.90 8.45 -0.30
C ILE A 82 8.19 7.33 0.45
N VAL A 83 8.05 6.19 -0.21
CA VAL A 83 7.54 4.97 0.41
C VAL A 83 8.73 4.05 0.66
N GLU A 84 9.07 3.82 1.93
CA GLU A 84 10.21 2.99 2.32
C GLU A 84 9.87 1.51 2.25
N SER A 85 8.68 1.15 2.73
CA SER A 85 8.26 -0.25 2.78
C SER A 85 6.75 -0.41 2.79
N ILE A 86 6.29 -1.57 2.32
CA ILE A 86 4.91 -2.04 2.43
C ILE A 86 4.96 -3.44 3.01
N GLY A 87 4.48 -3.59 4.24
CA GLY A 87 4.32 -4.86 4.92
C GLY A 87 2.88 -5.35 4.82
N VAL A 88 2.69 -6.63 4.57
CA VAL A 88 1.36 -7.23 4.44
C VAL A 88 1.23 -8.38 5.43
N ASP A 89 0.35 -8.20 6.40
CA ASP A 89 -0.10 -9.22 7.34
C ASP A 89 -1.53 -9.67 6.97
N PRO A 90 -2.04 -10.78 7.52
CA PRO A 90 -3.38 -11.30 7.19
C PRO A 90 -4.53 -10.32 7.42
N ASP A 91 -4.39 -9.40 8.36
CA ASP A 91 -5.42 -8.45 8.81
C ASP A 91 -5.02 -6.97 8.63
N ARG A 92 -3.78 -6.72 8.17
CA ARG A 92 -3.22 -5.37 8.10
C ARG A 92 -2.25 -5.20 6.94
N VAL A 93 -2.38 -4.09 6.25
CA VAL A 93 -1.34 -3.55 5.35
C VAL A 93 -0.71 -2.35 6.02
N ARG A 94 0.58 -2.39 6.24
CA ARG A 94 1.33 -1.29 6.84
C ARG A 94 2.27 -0.68 5.82
N VAL A 95 2.12 0.62 5.60
CA VAL A 95 2.97 1.41 4.72
C VAL A 95 3.82 2.34 5.56
N VAL A 96 5.13 2.30 5.38
CA VAL A 96 6.05 3.28 5.96
C VAL A 96 6.38 4.30 4.88
N ALA A 97 5.98 5.55 5.11
CA ALA A 97 6.14 6.63 4.16
C ALA A 97 6.42 7.96 4.85
N PHE A 98 7.03 8.88 4.12
CA PHE A 98 7.23 10.26 4.53
C PHE A 98 7.27 11.17 3.32
N GLU A 99 7.25 12.48 3.54
CA GLU A 99 7.50 13.46 2.50
C GLU A 99 8.91 14.03 2.64
N GLN A 100 9.64 14.01 1.55
CA GLN A 100 10.92 14.70 1.44
C GLN A 100 10.64 16.16 1.08
N GLU A 101 11.14 17.06 1.92
CA GLU A 101 11.11 18.51 1.65
C GLU A 101 12.08 18.90 0.54
N PRO A 102 11.78 19.96 -0.23
CA PRO A 102 12.70 20.47 -1.23
C PRO A 102 13.97 21.05 -0.57
N ALA A 103 15.15 20.79 -1.17
CA ALA A 103 16.45 21.22 -0.64
C ALA A 103 16.58 22.74 -0.44
N ASN A 104 15.88 23.54 -1.23
CA ASN A 104 15.94 25.02 -1.23
C ASN A 104 14.59 25.66 -0.85
N ALA A 105 13.86 25.07 0.09
CA ALA A 105 12.54 25.52 0.54
C ALA A 105 11.46 25.61 -0.57
N GLY A 106 11.77 25.23 -1.80
CA GLY A 106 10.85 25.27 -2.94
C GLY A 106 10.45 26.69 -3.38
N GLU A 107 9.77 26.76 -4.51
CA GLU A 107 9.17 27.99 -5.03
C GLU A 107 7.72 28.11 -4.55
N PRO A 108 7.21 29.33 -4.28
CA PRO A 108 5.79 29.52 -4.00
C PRO A 108 4.91 28.95 -5.12
N SER A 109 3.84 28.25 -4.76
CA SER A 109 2.92 27.64 -5.71
C SER A 109 1.48 27.72 -5.21
N ALA A 110 0.50 27.46 -6.10
CA ALA A 110 -0.84 27.13 -5.68
C ALA A 110 -0.81 25.86 -4.79
N GLN A 111 -1.74 25.76 -3.86
CA GLN A 111 -1.83 24.61 -2.97
C GLN A 111 -2.05 23.30 -3.72
N TYR A 112 -1.33 22.27 -3.33
CA TYR A 112 -1.42 20.92 -3.88
C TYR A 112 -1.13 19.88 -2.80
N ARG A 113 -1.44 18.62 -3.11
CA ARG A 113 -1.02 17.46 -2.33
C ARG A 113 -0.17 16.55 -3.21
N THR A 114 0.79 15.88 -2.62
CA THR A 114 1.49 14.77 -3.25
C THR A 114 0.63 13.51 -3.15
N TYR A 115 0.79 12.59 -4.10
CA TYR A 115 0.12 11.29 -4.02
C TYR A 115 1.01 10.15 -4.52
N THR A 116 0.73 8.97 -3.98
CA THR A 116 1.17 7.68 -4.50
C THR A 116 -0.06 6.80 -4.68
N LEU A 117 -0.22 6.24 -5.87
CA LEU A 117 -1.30 5.33 -6.23
C LEU A 117 -0.73 3.92 -6.38
N TRP A 118 -1.25 2.97 -5.60
CA TRP A 118 -0.99 1.55 -5.74
C TRP A 118 -2.18 0.83 -6.33
N ILE A 119 -1.90 -0.25 -7.06
CA ILE A 119 -2.91 -1.20 -7.47
C ILE A 119 -2.79 -2.49 -6.67
N VAL A 120 -3.94 -3.05 -6.32
CA VAL A 120 -4.08 -4.27 -5.55
C VAL A 120 -5.05 -5.20 -6.29
N SER A 121 -4.68 -6.48 -6.44
CA SER A 121 -5.56 -7.45 -7.09
C SER A 121 -6.80 -7.76 -6.24
N ASN A 122 -7.98 -7.78 -6.86
CA ASN A 122 -9.23 -8.18 -6.21
C ASN A 122 -9.20 -9.61 -5.65
N ARG A 123 -8.32 -10.47 -6.16
CA ARG A 123 -8.19 -11.88 -5.72
C ARG A 123 -7.56 -12.04 -4.35
N VAL A 124 -6.78 -11.07 -3.92
CA VAL A 124 -6.08 -11.07 -2.61
C VAL A 124 -6.74 -10.14 -1.61
N TYR A 125 -7.82 -9.52 -2.03
CA TYR A 125 -8.61 -8.61 -1.24
C TYR A 125 -9.34 -9.34 -0.11
N ARG A 126 -9.14 -8.88 1.11
CA ARG A 126 -9.95 -9.27 2.26
C ARG A 126 -10.71 -8.05 2.76
N ARG A 127 -12.02 -8.18 2.83
CA ARG A 127 -12.87 -7.16 3.42
C ARG A 127 -12.46 -6.88 4.85
N GLY A 128 -12.37 -5.59 5.21
CA GLY A 128 -12.04 -5.18 6.57
C GLY A 128 -10.54 -5.17 6.90
N VAL A 129 -9.65 -5.47 5.95
CA VAL A 129 -8.21 -5.29 6.16
C VAL A 129 -7.91 -3.83 6.45
N ARG A 130 -7.20 -3.60 7.55
CA ARG A 130 -6.73 -2.28 7.94
C ARG A 130 -5.53 -1.89 7.08
N VAL A 131 -5.60 -0.74 6.44
CA VAL A 131 -4.47 -0.11 5.75
C VAL A 131 -4.03 1.08 6.57
N GLU A 132 -2.84 1.04 7.12
CA GLU A 132 -2.27 2.13 7.90
C GLU A 132 -0.97 2.63 7.27
N VAL A 133 -0.81 3.94 7.29
CA VAL A 133 0.41 4.63 6.86
C VAL A 133 1.03 5.29 8.08
N VAL A 134 2.30 5.01 8.29
CA VAL A 134 3.09 5.56 9.40
C VAL A 134 4.38 6.18 8.89
N THR A 135 4.96 7.10 9.67
CA THR A 135 6.31 7.62 9.43
C THR A 135 7.37 6.56 9.74
N PRO A 136 8.65 6.75 9.33
CA PRO A 136 9.76 5.91 9.79
C PRO A 136 9.94 5.85 11.31
N SER A 137 9.48 6.86 12.05
CA SER A 137 9.44 6.90 13.52
C SER A 137 8.17 6.33 14.14
N ASP A 138 7.36 5.63 13.34
CA ASP A 138 6.13 4.96 13.79
C ASP A 138 4.95 5.87 14.16
N GLU A 139 4.99 7.11 13.71
CA GLU A 139 3.89 8.05 13.92
C GLU A 139 2.80 7.85 12.86
N PRO A 140 1.50 7.81 13.24
CA PRO A 140 0.42 7.59 12.29
C PRO A 140 0.23 8.79 11.36
N ILE A 141 0.12 8.53 10.06
CA ILE A 141 -0.18 9.53 9.02
C ILE A 141 -1.66 9.43 8.62
N ALA A 142 -2.10 8.23 8.26
CA ALA A 142 -3.46 7.97 7.80
C ALA A 142 -3.84 6.50 7.97
N THR A 143 -5.15 6.24 8.10
CA THR A 143 -5.68 4.87 8.20
C THR A 143 -6.98 4.76 7.42
N THR A 144 -7.18 3.64 6.75
CA THR A 144 -8.45 3.24 6.14
C THR A 144 -8.66 1.73 6.26
N TYR A 145 -9.85 1.27 5.88
CA TYR A 145 -10.16 -0.16 5.84
C TYR A 145 -10.59 -0.52 4.42
N LEU A 146 -10.15 -1.67 3.95
CA LEU A 146 -10.61 -2.20 2.67
C LEU A 146 -12.08 -2.61 2.81
N PRO A 147 -12.99 -2.05 2.01
CA PRO A 147 -14.44 -2.27 2.12
C PRO A 147 -14.89 -3.65 1.73
#